data_24f845a9caa483b46ae5680d0c982948
#
_entry.id   24f845a9caa483b46ae5680d0c982948
#
_cell.length_a   1.000
_cell.length_b   1.000
_cell.length_c   1.000
_cell.angle_alpha   90.00
_cell.angle_beta   90.00
_cell.angle_gamma   90.00
#
_symmetry.space_group_name_H-M   'P 1'
#
loop_
_entity.id
_entity.type
_entity.pdbx_description
1 polymer ?
#
loop_
_entity_poly.entity_id
_entity_poly.type
_entity_poly.pdbx_seq_one_letter_code
_entity_poly.pdbx_strand_id
1 'polypeptide(L)'
;MYIEQVNSPQDIKRFSAEQLRQLAGEVRNALLTKLSAHGGHVGPNLGVVEATIALHYVFNSPTDKMVYDVSHQSYTHKMLTGRKDAFLNPEDYDVVSGYTNPRESGHDFFTIGHTSTSVSLACGLAKARDLKGGHENIIAVTGDGSLSGGEAYEGLSNAGEMGTNLIIVVNDNEMSIEIGRA
;
A
#
# COMPACT_ATOMS: atom_id res chain seq x y z
N MET A 1 -2.15 8.82 21.63
CA MET A 1 -1.68 9.03 20.23
C MET A 1 -2.85 8.77 19.28
N TYR A 2 -2.84 9.34 18.07
CA TYR A 2 -3.90 9.08 17.08
C TYR A 2 -3.85 7.67 16.54
N ILE A 3 -2.64 7.13 16.33
CA ILE A 3 -2.48 5.75 15.83
C ILE A 3 -3.15 4.71 16.73
N GLU A 4 -3.17 4.92 18.03
CA GLU A 4 -3.85 4.03 18.98
C GLU A 4 -5.37 3.99 18.77
N GLN A 5 -5.95 5.07 18.24
CA GLN A 5 -7.39 5.20 17.98
C GLN A 5 -7.80 4.59 16.64
N VAL A 6 -6.83 4.23 15.78
CA VAL A 6 -7.08 3.65 14.46
C VAL A 6 -7.16 2.12 14.58
N ASN A 7 -8.35 1.56 14.42
CA ASN A 7 -8.60 0.13 14.36
C ASN A 7 -9.05 -0.31 12.94
N SER A 8 -9.50 0.65 12.16
CA SER A 8 -9.94 0.45 10.78
C SER A 8 -9.70 1.71 9.94
N PRO A 9 -9.68 1.61 8.60
CA PRO A 9 -9.57 2.80 7.75
C PRO A 9 -10.69 3.82 7.95
N GLN A 10 -11.82 3.42 8.48
CA GLN A 10 -12.97 4.32 8.73
C GLN A 10 -12.67 5.33 9.84
N ASP A 11 -11.79 4.99 10.78
CA ASP A 11 -11.49 5.84 11.92
C ASP A 11 -10.78 7.13 11.48
N ILE A 12 -9.87 7.05 10.51
CA ILE A 12 -9.12 8.22 10.03
C ILE A 12 -9.98 9.19 9.22
N LYS A 13 -11.13 8.76 8.69
CA LYS A 13 -12.04 9.63 7.92
C LYS A 13 -12.68 10.74 8.75
N ARG A 14 -12.60 10.64 10.07
CA ARG A 14 -13.09 11.66 11.01
C ARG A 14 -12.01 12.66 11.43
N PHE A 15 -10.75 12.41 11.04
CA PHE A 15 -9.64 13.24 11.46
C PHE A 15 -9.54 14.51 10.62
N SER A 16 -9.22 15.61 11.28
CA SER A 16 -8.88 16.87 10.61
C SER A 16 -7.53 16.73 9.88
N ALA A 17 -7.25 17.65 8.97
CA ALA A 17 -5.95 17.69 8.27
C ALA A 17 -4.75 17.74 9.24
N GLU A 18 -4.90 18.47 10.37
CA GLU A 18 -3.87 18.54 11.39
C GLU A 18 -3.69 17.20 12.11
N GLN A 19 -4.78 16.52 12.45
CA GLN A 19 -4.73 15.19 13.07
C GLN A 19 -4.10 14.15 12.13
N LEU A 20 -4.38 14.24 10.83
CA LEU A 20 -3.74 13.36 9.82
C LEU A 20 -2.24 13.60 9.72
N ARG A 21 -1.77 14.86 9.80
CA ARG A 21 -0.33 15.16 9.86
C ARG A 21 0.33 14.58 11.10
N GLN A 22 -0.32 14.70 12.25
CA GLN A 22 0.18 14.11 13.50
C GLN A 22 0.20 12.59 13.42
N LEU A 23 -0.86 11.97 12.87
CA LEU A 23 -0.89 10.53 12.62
C LEU A 23 0.28 10.08 11.72
N ALA A 24 0.60 10.83 10.66
CA ALA A 24 1.73 10.51 9.80
C ALA A 24 3.07 10.53 10.56
N GLY A 25 3.27 11.51 11.46
CA GLY A 25 4.42 11.55 12.34
C GLY A 25 4.49 10.35 13.31
N GLU A 26 3.37 9.97 13.89
CA GLU A 26 3.27 8.81 14.79
C GLU A 26 3.55 7.49 14.06
N VAL A 27 3.01 7.32 12.85
CA VAL A 27 3.29 6.17 11.97
C VAL A 27 4.79 6.08 11.65
N ARG A 28 5.43 7.20 11.28
CA ARG A 28 6.87 7.21 11.01
C ARG A 28 7.69 6.79 12.23
N ASN A 29 7.35 7.30 13.39
CA ASN A 29 8.05 6.93 14.63
C ASN A 29 7.90 5.44 14.95
N ALA A 30 6.70 4.88 14.80
CA ALA A 30 6.46 3.45 14.97
C ALA A 30 7.28 2.61 13.98
N LEU A 31 7.30 3.01 12.70
CA LEU A 31 8.11 2.34 11.66
C LEU A 31 9.60 2.39 12.00
N LEU A 32 10.13 3.55 12.35
CA LEU A 32 11.55 3.70 12.72
C LEU A 32 11.90 2.86 13.95
N THR A 33 11.05 2.84 14.96
CA THR A 33 11.27 2.05 16.18
C THR A 33 11.31 0.55 15.85
N LYS A 34 10.29 0.03 15.16
CA LYS A 34 10.25 -1.38 14.78
C LYS A 34 11.43 -1.75 13.87
N LEU A 35 11.66 -0.97 12.81
CA LEU A 35 12.64 -1.32 11.78
C LEU A 35 14.07 -1.23 12.29
N SER A 36 14.38 -0.33 13.22
CA SER A 36 15.68 -0.27 13.85
C SER A 36 15.97 -1.44 14.79
N ALA A 37 14.94 -1.98 15.42
CA ALA A 37 15.05 -3.08 16.36
C ALA A 37 14.95 -4.47 15.71
N HIS A 38 14.17 -4.58 14.63
CA HIS A 38 13.75 -5.87 14.07
C HIS A 38 14.12 -6.05 12.57
N GLY A 39 14.47 -4.97 11.88
CA GLY A 39 14.72 -4.98 10.45
C GLY A 39 13.45 -4.85 9.60
N GLY A 40 13.62 -4.86 8.28
CA GLY A 40 12.55 -4.69 7.30
C GLY A 40 12.86 -3.61 6.26
N HIS A 41 11.82 -3.19 5.51
CA HIS A 41 11.95 -2.23 4.41
C HIS A 41 11.77 -0.80 4.92
N VAL A 42 12.86 -0.05 5.11
CA VAL A 42 12.83 1.29 5.71
C VAL A 42 12.38 2.35 4.70
N GLY A 43 13.21 2.60 3.67
CA GLY A 43 13.00 3.68 2.69
C GLY A 43 11.63 3.63 2.01
N PRO A 44 11.24 2.49 1.43
CA PRO A 44 9.95 2.36 0.74
C PRO A 44 8.74 2.67 1.63
N ASN A 45 8.81 2.34 2.92
CA ASN A 45 7.69 2.60 3.84
C ASN A 45 7.65 4.05 4.31
N LEU A 46 8.78 4.67 4.60
CA LEU A 46 8.82 6.08 5.01
C LEU A 46 8.38 7.02 3.89
N GLY A 47 8.67 6.68 2.64
CA GLY A 47 8.34 7.50 1.46
C GLY A 47 6.86 7.51 1.09
N VAL A 48 6.03 6.60 1.63
CA VAL A 48 4.62 6.46 1.24
C VAL A 48 3.62 6.68 2.38
N VAL A 49 4.06 7.15 3.53
CA VAL A 49 3.19 7.29 4.72
C VAL A 49 2.00 8.19 4.41
N GLU A 50 2.23 9.42 3.96
CA GLU A 50 1.16 10.37 3.66
C GLU A 50 0.29 9.92 2.50
N ALA A 51 0.90 9.38 1.44
CA ALA A 51 0.16 8.85 0.29
C ALA A 51 -0.79 7.71 0.72
N THR A 52 -0.32 6.80 1.56
CA THR A 52 -1.13 5.69 2.06
C THR A 52 -2.27 6.18 2.97
N ILE A 53 -1.99 7.14 3.86
CA ILE A 53 -3.02 7.76 4.71
C ILE A 53 -4.06 8.46 3.82
N ALA A 54 -3.63 9.22 2.81
CA ALA A 54 -4.54 9.91 1.89
C ALA A 54 -5.41 8.94 1.10
N LEU A 55 -4.85 7.84 0.60
CA LEU A 55 -5.60 6.79 -0.09
C LEU A 55 -6.68 6.20 0.82
N HIS A 56 -6.35 5.85 2.05
CA HIS A 56 -7.32 5.32 3.01
C HIS A 56 -8.32 6.37 3.51
N TYR A 57 -7.95 7.66 3.48
CA TYR A 57 -8.87 8.74 3.78
C TYR A 57 -9.92 8.93 2.69
N VAL A 58 -9.53 8.84 1.41
CA VAL A 58 -10.42 9.04 0.26
C VAL A 58 -11.22 7.79 -0.05
N PHE A 59 -10.56 6.65 -0.19
CA PHE A 59 -11.16 5.40 -0.64
C PHE A 59 -11.65 4.51 0.52
N ASN A 60 -12.61 3.65 0.24
CA ASN A 60 -13.28 2.80 1.23
C ASN A 60 -12.78 1.34 1.17
N SER A 61 -11.54 1.10 1.61
CA SER A 61 -11.03 -0.26 1.72
C SER A 61 -11.83 -1.05 2.78
N PRO A 62 -12.18 -2.35 2.54
CA PRO A 62 -11.78 -3.20 1.42
C PRO A 62 -12.71 -3.16 0.20
N THR A 63 -13.78 -2.35 0.21
CA THR A 63 -14.68 -2.23 -0.96
C THR A 63 -13.90 -1.70 -2.15
N ASP A 64 -13.29 -0.53 -2.02
CA ASP A 64 -12.27 -0.06 -2.96
C ASP A 64 -10.98 -0.86 -2.75
N LYS A 65 -10.38 -1.33 -3.83
CA LYS A 65 -9.29 -2.30 -3.78
C LYS A 65 -7.95 -1.63 -4.10
N MET A 66 -6.98 -1.79 -3.21
CA MET A 66 -5.63 -1.28 -3.39
C MET A 66 -4.67 -2.44 -3.62
N VAL A 67 -3.87 -2.36 -4.68
CA VAL A 67 -2.84 -3.33 -5.03
C VAL A 67 -1.49 -2.63 -4.98
N TYR A 68 -0.63 -3.06 -4.08
CA TYR A 68 0.71 -2.49 -3.89
C TYR A 68 1.74 -3.29 -4.67
N ASP A 69 2.51 -2.63 -5.54
CA ASP A 69 3.59 -3.28 -6.28
C ASP A 69 4.67 -3.80 -5.32
N VAL A 70 5.21 -4.98 -5.53
CA VAL A 70 6.07 -5.70 -4.57
C VAL A 70 5.39 -5.90 -3.21
N SER A 71 4.66 -4.90 -2.75
CA SER A 71 3.97 -4.77 -1.47
C SER A 71 4.86 -4.61 -0.21
N HIS A 72 6.16 -4.44 -0.40
CA HIS A 72 7.12 -4.18 0.69
C HIS A 72 6.95 -2.80 1.34
N GLN A 73 6.22 -1.87 0.70
CA GLN A 73 5.85 -0.54 1.19
C GLN A 73 4.47 -0.51 1.86
N SER A 74 3.93 -1.65 2.26
CA SER A 74 2.55 -1.77 2.77
C SER A 74 2.41 -1.63 4.29
N TYR A 75 3.45 -1.24 5.03
CA TYR A 75 3.39 -1.24 6.49
C TYR A 75 2.40 -0.22 7.04
N THR A 76 2.34 0.99 6.49
CA THR A 76 1.31 1.97 6.85
C THR A 76 -0.10 1.45 6.54
N HIS A 77 -0.29 0.80 5.40
CA HIS A 77 -1.55 0.13 5.05
C HIS A 77 -1.94 -0.91 6.11
N LYS A 78 -0.99 -1.76 6.54
CA LYS A 78 -1.23 -2.74 7.60
C LYS A 78 -1.64 -2.08 8.90
N MET A 79 -0.94 -1.02 9.31
CA MET A 79 -1.27 -0.28 10.53
C MET A 79 -2.69 0.30 10.49
N LEU A 80 -3.11 0.87 9.37
CA LEU A 80 -4.44 1.46 9.20
C LEU A 80 -5.56 0.43 9.04
N THR A 81 -5.22 -0.82 8.74
CA THR A 81 -6.17 -1.91 8.49
C THR A 81 -6.22 -2.95 9.62
N GLY A 82 -6.01 -2.49 10.87
CA GLY A 82 -6.23 -3.29 12.07
C GLY A 82 -5.03 -4.12 12.54
N ARG A 83 -3.84 -3.91 11.95
CA ARG A 83 -2.61 -4.66 12.30
C ARG A 83 -1.55 -3.76 12.95
N LYS A 84 -1.95 -2.63 13.54
CA LYS A 84 -1.03 -1.65 14.13
C LYS A 84 -0.18 -2.23 15.27
N ASP A 85 -0.73 -3.15 16.05
CA ASP A 85 -0.06 -3.73 17.20
C ASP A 85 1.23 -4.44 16.80
N ALA A 86 1.25 -5.07 15.60
CA ALA A 86 2.45 -5.64 15.01
C ALA A 86 3.56 -4.61 14.68
N PHE A 87 3.29 -3.32 14.87
CA PHE A 87 4.27 -2.22 14.67
C PHE A 87 4.51 -1.43 15.95
N LEU A 88 3.63 -1.53 16.93
CA LEU A 88 3.71 -0.78 18.19
C LEU A 88 4.26 -1.62 19.34
N ASN A 89 3.96 -2.93 19.34
CA ASN A 89 4.33 -3.84 20.42
C ASN A 89 5.47 -4.75 19.99
N PRO A 90 6.63 -4.73 20.66
CA PRO A 90 7.77 -5.58 20.29
C PRO A 90 7.47 -7.08 20.24
N GLU A 91 6.59 -7.58 21.12
CA GLU A 91 6.16 -8.96 21.16
C GLU A 91 5.35 -9.42 19.93
N ASP A 92 4.77 -8.46 19.19
CA ASP A 92 3.91 -8.73 18.04
C ASP A 92 4.61 -8.49 16.68
N TYR A 93 5.91 -8.14 16.68
CA TYR A 93 6.63 -7.74 15.46
C TYR A 93 6.62 -8.81 14.36
N ASP A 94 6.53 -10.08 14.72
CA ASP A 94 6.52 -11.21 13.79
C ASP A 94 5.10 -11.70 13.39
N VAL A 95 4.05 -11.07 13.93
CA VAL A 95 2.66 -11.49 13.66
C VAL A 95 2.25 -11.21 12.22
N VAL A 96 2.88 -10.22 11.56
CA VAL A 96 2.61 -9.87 10.16
C VAL A 96 3.84 -10.05 9.28
N SER A 97 3.62 -10.46 8.04
CA SER A 97 4.69 -10.52 7.05
C SER A 97 5.11 -9.13 6.54
N GLY A 98 6.26 -9.06 5.89
CA GLY A 98 6.76 -7.84 5.25
C GLY A 98 6.05 -7.46 3.95
N TYR A 99 5.02 -8.19 3.54
CA TYR A 99 4.27 -8.04 2.28
C TYR A 99 2.78 -8.13 2.54
N THR A 100 1.95 -7.71 1.57
CA THR A 100 0.50 -7.95 1.64
C THR A 100 0.22 -9.45 1.65
N ASN A 101 -0.77 -9.84 2.45
CA ASN A 101 -1.13 -11.24 2.61
C ASN A 101 -2.63 -11.39 2.89
N PRO A 102 -3.42 -11.97 1.97
CA PRO A 102 -4.86 -12.19 2.16
C PRO A 102 -5.22 -13.06 3.37
N ARG A 103 -4.26 -13.81 3.91
CA ARG A 103 -4.48 -14.59 5.14
C ARG A 103 -4.40 -13.74 6.41
N GLU A 104 -3.79 -12.56 6.33
CA GLU A 104 -3.70 -11.63 7.46
C GLU A 104 -4.91 -10.70 7.52
N SER A 105 -5.42 -10.27 6.36
CA SER A 105 -6.48 -9.25 6.31
C SER A 105 -7.28 -9.33 5.01
N GLY A 106 -8.59 -9.08 5.12
CA GLY A 106 -9.46 -8.89 3.95
C GLY A 106 -9.18 -7.61 3.15
N HIS A 107 -8.29 -6.75 3.62
CA HIS A 107 -7.83 -5.57 2.91
C HIS A 107 -6.68 -5.86 1.93
N ASP A 108 -6.07 -7.04 2.02
CA ASP A 108 -4.99 -7.52 1.16
C ASP A 108 -5.58 -8.48 0.13
N PHE A 109 -5.43 -8.20 -1.17
CA PHE A 109 -6.06 -9.00 -2.23
C PHE A 109 -5.11 -10.05 -2.82
N PHE A 110 -3.80 -9.81 -2.72
CA PHE A 110 -2.77 -10.68 -3.27
C PHE A 110 -1.59 -10.81 -2.30
N THR A 111 -0.92 -11.96 -2.37
CA THR A 111 0.44 -12.10 -1.83
C THR A 111 1.40 -11.72 -2.94
N ILE A 112 2.08 -10.59 -2.79
CA ILE A 112 2.98 -10.03 -3.79
C ILE A 112 4.39 -9.94 -3.18
N GLY A 113 5.40 -10.06 -3.99
CA GLY A 113 6.81 -9.89 -3.64
C GLY A 113 7.65 -9.56 -4.88
N HIS A 114 7.06 -9.63 -6.08
CA HIS A 114 7.72 -9.33 -7.34
C HIS A 114 7.37 -7.92 -7.83
N THR A 115 8.34 -7.22 -8.40
CA THR A 115 8.17 -5.91 -9.03
C THR A 115 7.31 -5.99 -10.30
N SER A 116 6.74 -4.85 -10.69
CA SER A 116 6.05 -4.64 -11.98
C SER A 116 4.69 -5.31 -12.12
N THR A 117 4.14 -5.93 -11.07
CA THR A 117 2.94 -6.79 -11.16
C THR A 117 1.64 -6.06 -10.80
N SER A 118 1.71 -4.93 -10.08
CA SER A 118 0.51 -4.29 -9.49
C SER A 118 -0.51 -3.84 -10.52
N VAL A 119 -0.07 -3.28 -11.64
CA VAL A 119 -0.96 -2.75 -12.69
C VAL A 119 -1.71 -3.90 -13.37
N SER A 120 -1.01 -4.99 -13.73
CA SER A 120 -1.63 -6.17 -14.34
C SER A 120 -2.66 -6.82 -13.42
N LEU A 121 -2.34 -6.96 -12.13
CA LEU A 121 -3.27 -7.49 -11.12
C LEU A 121 -4.49 -6.58 -10.93
N ALA A 122 -4.28 -5.26 -10.90
CA ALA A 122 -5.35 -4.28 -10.79
C ALA A 122 -6.25 -4.27 -12.05
N CYS A 123 -5.68 -4.45 -13.26
CA CYS A 123 -6.45 -4.65 -14.48
C CYS A 123 -7.40 -5.86 -14.37
N GLY A 124 -6.90 -6.97 -13.82
CA GLY A 124 -7.72 -8.16 -13.56
C GLY A 124 -8.90 -7.89 -12.62
N LEU A 125 -8.65 -7.16 -11.52
CA LEU A 125 -9.69 -6.73 -10.58
C LEU A 125 -10.71 -5.78 -11.24
N ALA A 126 -10.24 -4.79 -12.02
CA ALA A 126 -11.09 -3.83 -12.72
C ALA A 126 -11.98 -4.56 -13.73
N LYS A 127 -11.40 -5.47 -14.50
CA LYS A 127 -12.17 -6.31 -15.45
C LYS A 127 -13.23 -7.16 -14.74
N ALA A 128 -12.86 -7.78 -13.62
CA ALA A 128 -13.80 -8.60 -12.85
C ALA A 128 -14.94 -7.74 -12.26
N ARG A 129 -14.64 -6.52 -11.78
CA ARG A 129 -15.62 -5.55 -11.32
C ARG A 129 -16.60 -5.18 -12.45
N ASP A 130 -16.09 -4.81 -13.62
CA ASP A 130 -16.90 -4.39 -14.76
C ASP A 130 -17.84 -5.51 -15.23
N LEU A 131 -17.33 -6.74 -15.32
CA LEU A 131 -18.14 -7.92 -15.68
C LEU A 131 -19.26 -8.22 -14.67
N LYS A 132 -19.08 -7.83 -13.41
CA LYS A 132 -20.09 -7.99 -12.34
C LYS A 132 -21.03 -6.78 -12.22
N GLY A 133 -20.81 -5.72 -13.00
CA GLY A 133 -21.54 -4.47 -12.87
C GLY A 133 -21.24 -3.69 -11.58
N GLY A 134 -20.07 -3.92 -11.01
CA GLY A 134 -19.59 -3.21 -9.82
C GLY A 134 -19.11 -1.80 -10.13
N HIS A 135 -18.96 -0.97 -9.08
CA HIS A 135 -18.56 0.45 -9.21
C HIS A 135 -17.42 0.84 -8.27
N GLU A 136 -16.91 -0.12 -7.50
CA GLU A 136 -15.79 0.12 -6.60
C GLU A 136 -14.53 0.59 -7.36
N ASN A 137 -13.73 1.43 -6.70
CA ASN A 137 -12.46 1.88 -7.26
C ASN A 137 -11.40 0.77 -7.14
N ILE A 138 -10.58 0.66 -8.18
CA ILE A 138 -9.41 -0.22 -8.17
C ILE A 138 -8.18 0.69 -8.29
N ILE A 139 -7.25 0.55 -7.37
CA ILE A 139 -6.08 1.40 -7.25
C ILE A 139 -4.82 0.53 -7.29
N ALA A 140 -3.96 0.75 -8.27
CA ALA A 140 -2.59 0.21 -8.30
C ALA A 140 -1.63 1.25 -7.71
N VAL A 141 -0.80 0.84 -6.77
CA VAL A 141 0.26 1.69 -6.19
C VAL A 141 1.59 1.10 -6.57
N THR A 142 2.38 1.82 -7.33
CA THR A 142 3.69 1.38 -7.85
C THR A 142 4.77 2.41 -7.57
N GLY A 143 6.00 1.96 -7.40
CA GLY A 143 7.17 2.83 -7.36
C GLY A 143 7.79 2.99 -8.76
N ASP A 144 8.56 4.05 -8.95
CA ASP A 144 9.32 4.34 -10.16
C ASP A 144 10.25 3.18 -10.57
N GLY A 145 10.94 2.57 -9.62
CA GLY A 145 11.79 1.41 -9.88
C GLY A 145 11.06 0.21 -10.50
N SER A 146 9.79 0.01 -10.13
CA SER A 146 8.96 -1.08 -10.70
C SER A 146 8.57 -0.83 -12.15
N LEU A 147 8.56 0.42 -12.62
CA LEU A 147 8.28 0.77 -14.01
C LEU A 147 9.41 0.37 -14.97
N SER A 148 10.56 -0.04 -14.48
CA SER A 148 11.64 -0.59 -15.32
C SER A 148 11.34 -1.99 -15.87
N GLY A 149 10.38 -2.70 -15.32
CA GLY A 149 10.00 -4.05 -15.74
C GLY A 149 9.01 -4.06 -16.91
N GLY A 150 9.21 -4.96 -17.88
CA GLY A 150 8.36 -5.08 -19.06
C GLY A 150 6.88 -5.32 -18.73
N GLU A 151 6.60 -6.10 -17.69
CA GLU A 151 5.23 -6.38 -17.25
C GLU A 151 4.46 -5.11 -16.83
N ALA A 152 5.14 -4.13 -16.23
CA ALA A 152 4.51 -2.84 -15.90
C ALA A 152 4.04 -2.11 -17.16
N TYR A 153 4.86 -2.08 -18.21
CA TYR A 153 4.48 -1.46 -19.48
C TYR A 153 3.35 -2.21 -20.18
N GLU A 154 3.38 -3.52 -20.20
CA GLU A 154 2.28 -4.33 -20.72
C GLU A 154 0.99 -4.09 -19.92
N GLY A 155 1.09 -4.01 -18.60
CA GLY A 155 -0.02 -3.66 -17.74
C GLY A 155 -0.59 -2.27 -18.03
N LEU A 156 0.26 -1.27 -18.20
CA LEU A 156 -0.14 0.11 -18.54
C LEU A 156 -0.79 0.18 -19.92
N SER A 157 -0.22 -0.49 -20.92
CA SER A 157 -0.76 -0.58 -22.27
C SER A 157 -2.16 -1.20 -22.26
N ASN A 158 -2.31 -2.32 -21.54
CA ASN A 158 -3.60 -3.00 -21.40
C ASN A 158 -4.62 -2.15 -20.62
N ALA A 159 -4.20 -1.44 -19.56
CA ALA A 159 -5.07 -0.53 -18.83
C ALA A 159 -5.62 0.60 -19.71
N GLY A 160 -4.77 1.17 -20.58
CA GLY A 160 -5.16 2.18 -21.55
C GLY A 160 -6.18 1.66 -22.57
N GLU A 161 -5.96 0.46 -23.09
CA GLU A 161 -6.89 -0.17 -24.06
C GLU A 161 -8.24 -0.56 -23.42
N MET A 162 -8.22 -0.99 -22.18
CA MET A 162 -9.44 -1.37 -21.44
C MET A 162 -10.42 -0.21 -21.25
N GLY A 163 -9.94 1.02 -21.13
CA GLY A 163 -10.77 2.22 -20.89
C GLY A 163 -11.64 2.14 -19.63
N THR A 164 -11.22 1.34 -18.64
CA THR A 164 -11.98 1.12 -17.40
C THR A 164 -11.57 2.10 -16.31
N ASN A 165 -12.39 2.23 -15.24
CA ASN A 165 -12.04 3.01 -14.07
C ASN A 165 -10.97 2.28 -13.26
N LEU A 166 -9.71 2.61 -13.53
CA LEU A 166 -8.53 2.14 -12.83
C LEU A 166 -7.65 3.34 -12.48
N ILE A 167 -7.25 3.45 -11.23
CA ILE A 167 -6.38 4.51 -10.74
C ILE A 167 -4.98 3.92 -10.58
N ILE A 168 -3.99 4.55 -11.21
CA ILE A 168 -2.60 4.15 -11.09
C ILE A 168 -1.84 5.28 -10.38
N VAL A 169 -1.32 4.98 -9.21
CA VAL A 169 -0.52 5.89 -8.40
C VAL A 169 0.94 5.50 -8.56
N VAL A 170 1.72 6.37 -9.18
CA VAL A 170 3.16 6.21 -9.29
C VAL A 170 3.83 7.07 -8.24
N ASN A 171 4.56 6.44 -7.33
CA ASN A 171 5.39 7.11 -6.33
C ASN A 171 6.81 7.18 -6.87
N ASP A 172 7.16 8.36 -7.39
CA ASP A 172 8.51 8.66 -7.88
C ASP A 172 9.23 9.52 -6.85
N ASN A 173 10.31 8.98 -6.32
CA ASN A 173 11.19 9.69 -5.37
C ASN A 173 12.62 9.79 -5.88
N GLU A 174 12.83 9.58 -7.19
CA GLU A 174 14.14 9.58 -7.87
C GLU A 174 15.16 8.61 -7.24
N MET A 175 14.69 7.60 -6.49
CA MET A 175 15.52 6.61 -5.83
C MET A 175 15.24 5.23 -6.41
N SER A 176 16.23 4.65 -7.09
CA SER A 176 16.20 3.24 -7.47
C SER A 176 17.13 2.42 -6.57
N ILE A 177 16.81 1.15 -6.37
CA ILE A 177 17.78 0.19 -5.84
C ILE A 177 18.77 -0.07 -6.99
N GLU A 178 19.93 0.58 -6.94
CA GLU A 178 21.00 0.28 -7.90
C GLU A 178 21.43 -1.17 -7.73
N ILE A 179 21.17 -1.97 -8.74
CA ILE A 179 21.83 -3.26 -8.88
C ILE A 179 23.27 -2.92 -9.25
N GLY A 180 24.18 -3.15 -8.30
CA GLY A 180 25.55 -2.72 -8.30
C GLY A 180 26.20 -2.61 -9.68
N ARG A 181 26.88 -1.49 -9.90
CA ARG A 181 27.84 -1.39 -10.99
C ARG A 181 28.95 -2.41 -10.71
N ALA A 182 29.01 -3.43 -11.53
CA ALA A 182 30.21 -4.25 -11.66
C ALA A 182 31.37 -3.40 -12.17
#